data_348f64cac7d078040aa43cc543592a4b
#
_entry.id   348f64cac7d078040aa43cc543592a4b
#
_cell.length_a   1.000
_cell.length_b   1.000
_cell.length_c   1.000
_cell.angle_alpha   90.00
_cell.angle_beta   90.00
_cell.angle_gamma   90.00
#
_symmetry.space_group_name_H-M   'P 1'
#
loop_
_entity.id
_entity.type
_entity.pdbx_description
1 polymer ?
#
loop_
_entity_poly.entity_id
_entity_poly.type
_entity_poly.pdbx_seq_one_letter_code
_entity_poly.pdbx_strand_id
1 'polypeptide(L)'
;MSLHLELGATIDTVFGDVLDSPAEQKQDAMIVRLKNGVTLHVRYAAADAYSLRWIHDDAESGIDTAPLHPDLATFPNHMHAADGRIVADPITRPDASPEDNLHRLIRALLDNPMLGAGESA
;
A
#
# COMPACT_ATOMS: atom_id res chain seq x y z
N MET A 1 14.38 -5.74 -15.97
CA MET A 1 13.16 -6.28 -15.36
C MET A 1 12.49 -5.18 -14.56
N SER A 2 11.17 -5.07 -14.64
CA SER A 2 10.51 -4.00 -13.93
C SER A 2 10.38 -4.33 -12.44
N LEU A 3 10.38 -3.29 -11.61
CA LEU A 3 10.18 -3.44 -10.18
C LEU A 3 8.81 -4.07 -9.88
N HIS A 4 7.77 -3.69 -10.62
CA HIS A 4 6.45 -4.25 -10.41
C HIS A 4 6.41 -5.76 -10.67
N LEU A 5 7.15 -6.25 -11.67
CA LEU A 5 7.23 -7.68 -11.94
C LEU A 5 7.91 -8.42 -10.78
N GLU A 6 8.99 -7.87 -10.26
CA GLU A 6 9.70 -8.47 -9.14
C GLU A 6 8.83 -8.49 -7.88
N LEU A 7 8.16 -7.38 -7.60
CA LEU A 7 7.27 -7.28 -6.44
C LEU A 7 6.09 -8.26 -6.57
N GLY A 8 5.52 -8.37 -7.77
CA GLY A 8 4.42 -9.29 -8.01
C GLY A 8 4.82 -10.74 -7.78
N ALA A 9 6.02 -11.12 -8.22
CA ALA A 9 6.51 -12.48 -8.02
C ALA A 9 6.69 -12.81 -6.53
N THR A 10 7.25 -11.88 -5.74
CA THR A 10 7.40 -12.12 -4.31
C THR A 10 6.07 -12.14 -3.58
N ILE A 11 5.13 -11.30 -3.98
CA ILE A 11 3.78 -11.29 -3.39
C ILE A 11 3.09 -12.62 -3.66
N ASP A 12 3.13 -13.11 -4.89
CA ASP A 12 2.50 -14.37 -5.24
C ASP A 12 3.11 -15.54 -4.46
N THR A 13 4.41 -15.49 -4.21
CA THR A 13 5.10 -16.52 -3.44
C THR A 13 4.78 -16.46 -1.96
N VAL A 14 4.83 -15.27 -1.36
CA VAL A 14 4.70 -15.10 0.09
C VAL A 14 3.23 -15.11 0.52
N PHE A 15 2.35 -14.50 -0.27
CA PHE A 15 0.95 -14.27 0.09
C PHE A 15 -0.04 -15.06 -0.75
N GLY A 16 0.42 -16.01 -1.59
CA GLY A 16 -0.46 -16.69 -2.53
C GLY A 16 -1.72 -17.25 -1.91
N ASP A 17 -1.63 -17.75 -0.68
CA ASP A 17 -2.78 -18.36 0.02
C ASP A 17 -3.87 -17.34 0.40
N VAL A 18 -3.53 -16.05 0.50
CA VAL A 18 -4.48 -15.01 0.89
C VAL A 18 -4.85 -14.11 -0.27
N LEU A 19 -4.34 -14.38 -1.47
CA LEU A 19 -4.71 -13.65 -2.68
C LEU A 19 -5.92 -14.29 -3.34
N ASP A 20 -6.83 -13.44 -3.82
CA ASP A 20 -7.97 -13.88 -4.61
C ASP A 20 -7.54 -14.31 -6.01
N SER A 21 -6.46 -13.71 -6.51
CA SER A 21 -5.84 -14.03 -7.80
C SER A 21 -4.39 -13.56 -7.77
N PRO A 22 -3.52 -14.05 -8.68
CA PRO A 22 -2.15 -13.55 -8.75
C PRO A 22 -2.10 -12.05 -8.99
N ALA A 23 -1.03 -11.41 -8.53
CA ALA A 23 -0.83 -9.97 -8.76
C ALA A 23 -0.95 -9.66 -10.25
N GLU A 24 -1.73 -8.63 -10.57
CA GLU A 24 -2.00 -8.25 -11.95
C GLU A 24 -1.13 -7.07 -12.35
N GLN A 25 -0.33 -7.24 -13.40
CA GLN A 25 0.54 -6.19 -13.91
C GLN A 25 -0.24 -5.28 -14.87
N LYS A 26 -0.12 -3.97 -14.68
CA LYS A 26 -0.60 -2.94 -15.59
C LYS A 26 0.61 -2.22 -16.17
N GLN A 27 0.40 -1.25 -17.07
CA GLN A 27 1.49 -0.55 -17.72
C GLN A 27 2.43 0.13 -16.71
N ASP A 28 1.89 0.88 -15.75
CA ASP A 28 2.67 1.61 -14.77
C ASP A 28 2.21 1.30 -13.34
N ALA A 29 1.62 0.13 -13.12
CA ALA A 29 1.03 -0.20 -11.83
C ALA A 29 0.86 -1.70 -11.68
N MET A 30 0.53 -2.11 -10.47
CA MET A 30 0.21 -3.50 -10.17
C MET A 30 -1.01 -3.52 -9.27
N ILE A 31 -1.88 -4.51 -9.45
CA ILE A 31 -3.08 -4.66 -8.64
C ILE A 31 -2.99 -5.97 -7.87
N VAL A 32 -3.20 -5.88 -6.56
CA VAL A 32 -3.19 -7.03 -5.65
C VAL A 32 -4.58 -7.14 -5.04
N ARG A 33 -5.23 -8.30 -5.23
CA ARG A 33 -6.57 -8.55 -4.69
C ARG A 33 -6.48 -9.59 -3.58
N LEU A 34 -6.86 -9.18 -2.37
CA LEU A 34 -6.83 -10.05 -1.20
C LEU A 34 -8.18 -10.73 -1.03
N LYS A 35 -8.18 -11.94 -0.47
CA LYS A 35 -9.41 -12.70 -0.23
C LYS A 35 -10.35 -12.03 0.74
N ASN A 36 -9.84 -11.12 1.58
CA ASN A 36 -10.68 -10.38 2.52
C ASN A 36 -11.43 -9.21 1.89
N GLY A 37 -11.35 -9.04 0.57
CA GLY A 37 -12.07 -8.00 -0.15
C GLY A 37 -11.30 -6.73 -0.40
N VAL A 38 -10.04 -6.64 0.03
CA VAL A 38 -9.21 -5.47 -0.25
C VAL A 38 -8.63 -5.56 -1.65
N THR A 39 -8.72 -4.47 -2.40
CA THR A 39 -8.03 -4.30 -3.67
C THR A 39 -6.96 -3.24 -3.49
N LEU A 40 -5.71 -3.60 -3.69
CA LEU A 40 -4.55 -2.73 -3.50
C LEU A 40 -3.95 -2.36 -4.85
N HIS A 41 -3.83 -1.06 -5.11
CA HIS A 41 -3.19 -0.53 -6.30
C HIS A 41 -1.80 -0.05 -5.93
N VAL A 42 -0.78 -0.60 -6.59
CA VAL A 42 0.62 -0.34 -6.30
C VAL A 42 1.26 0.39 -7.45
N ARG A 43 1.89 1.52 -7.19
CA ARG A 43 2.61 2.28 -8.19
C ARG A 43 3.93 2.78 -7.60
N TYR A 44 5.03 2.32 -8.17
CA TYR A 44 6.37 2.73 -7.81
C TYR A 44 7.02 3.46 -8.98
N ALA A 45 7.35 4.74 -8.80
CA ALA A 45 8.18 5.48 -9.75
C ALA A 45 9.66 5.26 -9.43
N ALA A 46 9.99 5.07 -8.14
CA ALA A 46 11.33 4.75 -7.65
C ALA A 46 11.16 4.09 -6.28
N ALA A 47 12.26 3.58 -5.72
CA ALA A 47 12.20 2.91 -4.42
C ALA A 47 11.64 3.82 -3.31
N ASP A 48 11.87 5.11 -3.41
CA ASP A 48 11.43 6.11 -2.43
C ASP A 48 10.34 7.03 -2.97
N ALA A 49 9.72 6.68 -4.10
CA ALA A 49 8.66 7.49 -4.71
C ALA A 49 7.54 6.55 -5.15
N TYR A 50 6.49 6.47 -4.34
CA TYR A 50 5.43 5.49 -4.56
C TYR A 50 4.07 5.98 -4.10
N SER A 51 3.04 5.30 -4.62
CA SER A 51 1.66 5.49 -4.22
C SER A 51 1.02 4.11 -4.04
N LEU A 52 0.50 3.86 -2.87
CA LEU A 52 -0.16 2.60 -2.50
C LEU A 52 -1.57 2.95 -2.06
N ARG A 53 -2.56 2.53 -2.84
CA ARG A 53 -3.96 2.88 -2.59
C ARG A 53 -4.78 1.61 -2.47
N TRP A 54 -5.66 1.54 -1.48
CA TRP A 54 -6.49 0.36 -1.31
C TRP A 54 -7.95 0.72 -1.10
N ILE A 55 -8.81 -0.19 -1.51
CA ILE A 55 -10.25 -0.03 -1.46
C ILE A 55 -10.83 -1.27 -0.77
N HIS A 56 -11.72 -1.04 0.19
CA HIS A 56 -12.45 -2.09 0.89
C HIS A 56 -13.85 -1.58 1.19
N ASP A 57 -14.89 -2.27 0.68
CA ASP A 57 -16.30 -1.89 0.89
C ASP A 57 -16.55 -0.41 0.58
N ASP A 58 -16.07 0.05 -0.58
CA ASP A 58 -16.21 1.43 -1.06
C ASP A 58 -15.39 2.47 -0.28
N ALA A 59 -14.72 2.08 0.79
CA ALA A 59 -13.81 2.97 1.52
C ALA A 59 -12.45 2.95 0.85
N GLU A 60 -11.92 4.13 0.52
CA GLU A 60 -10.63 4.26 -0.13
C GLU A 60 -9.64 4.94 0.79
N SER A 61 -8.45 4.35 0.89
CA SER A 61 -7.34 4.87 1.68
C SER A 61 -6.06 4.78 0.86
N GLY A 62 -5.01 5.43 1.29
CA GLY A 62 -3.75 5.34 0.56
C GLY A 62 -2.57 5.91 1.32
N ILE A 63 -1.38 5.50 0.89
CA ILE A 63 -0.10 6.03 1.37
C ILE A 63 0.66 6.50 0.15
N ASP A 64 1.23 7.70 0.20
CA ASP A 64 2.10 8.14 -0.88
C ASP A 64 3.21 9.06 -0.37
N THR A 65 4.19 9.32 -1.24
CA THR A 65 5.41 10.04 -0.90
C THR A 65 5.45 11.46 -1.47
N ALA A 66 4.33 11.99 -1.94
CA ALA A 66 4.28 13.36 -2.45
C ALA A 66 4.60 14.34 -1.30
N PRO A 67 5.57 15.28 -1.49
CA PRO A 67 6.05 16.11 -0.40
C PRO A 67 5.14 17.32 -0.15
N LEU A 68 3.89 17.07 0.22
CA LEU A 68 2.86 18.07 0.36
C LEU A 68 2.52 18.44 1.81
N HIS A 69 2.97 17.62 2.78
CA HIS A 69 2.59 17.79 4.19
C HIS A 69 3.83 17.81 5.08
N PRO A 70 4.64 18.87 5.07
CA PRO A 70 5.91 18.91 5.77
C PRO A 70 5.80 18.91 7.31
N ASP A 71 4.61 19.15 7.83
CA ASP A 71 4.35 19.12 9.27
C ASP A 71 4.20 17.72 9.84
N LEU A 72 4.06 16.70 8.99
CA LEU A 72 3.92 15.33 9.46
C LEU A 72 5.28 14.72 9.81
N ALA A 73 5.32 13.94 10.88
CA ALA A 73 6.56 13.32 11.37
C ALA A 73 7.20 12.39 10.34
N THR A 74 6.40 11.78 9.46
CA THR A 74 6.87 10.83 8.44
C THR A 74 7.13 11.48 7.08
N PHE A 75 7.09 12.81 7.01
CA PHE A 75 7.32 13.54 5.75
C PHE A 75 8.53 12.95 5.00
N PRO A 76 8.47 12.73 3.68
CA PRO A 76 7.38 13.07 2.76
C PRO A 76 6.20 12.10 2.78
N ASN A 77 6.34 10.97 3.44
CA ASN A 77 5.29 9.96 3.47
C ASN A 77 4.09 10.44 4.29
N HIS A 78 2.91 10.13 3.80
CA HIS A 78 1.68 10.43 4.52
C HIS A 78 0.62 9.40 4.14
N MET A 79 -0.43 9.31 4.95
CA MET A 79 -1.56 8.42 4.69
C MET A 79 -2.84 9.24 4.57
N HIS A 80 -3.60 8.93 3.53
CA HIS A 80 -4.97 9.42 3.33
C HIS A 80 -5.92 8.39 3.92
N ALA A 81 -6.50 8.72 5.06
CA ALA A 81 -7.46 7.83 5.71
C ALA A 81 -8.80 7.85 4.98
N ALA A 82 -9.59 6.80 5.14
CA ALA A 82 -10.88 6.68 4.48
C ALA A 82 -11.86 7.79 4.88
N ASP A 83 -11.69 8.38 6.07
CA ASP A 83 -12.52 9.50 6.53
C ASP A 83 -12.06 10.87 6.04
N GLY A 84 -11.05 10.91 5.18
CA GLY A 84 -10.52 12.15 4.60
C GLY A 84 -9.38 12.78 5.36
N ARG A 85 -8.99 12.26 6.52
CA ARG A 85 -7.87 12.82 7.27
C ARG A 85 -6.55 12.49 6.59
N ILE A 86 -5.59 13.41 6.69
CA ILE A 86 -4.22 13.19 6.26
C ILE A 86 -3.39 13.01 7.52
N VAL A 87 -2.74 11.86 7.66
CA VAL A 87 -2.00 11.52 8.87
C VAL A 87 -0.61 11.02 8.51
N ALA A 88 0.25 10.90 9.52
CA ALA A 88 1.56 10.30 9.34
C ALA A 88 1.42 8.86 8.84
N ASP A 89 2.39 8.43 8.02
CA ASP A 89 2.41 7.07 7.49
C ASP A 89 2.79 6.09 8.61
N PRO A 90 1.89 5.19 9.01
CA PRO A 90 2.17 4.26 10.09
C PRO A 90 2.86 2.97 9.63
N ILE A 91 3.04 2.77 8.32
CA ILE A 91 3.42 1.48 7.77
C ILE A 91 4.75 1.52 7.04
N THR A 92 4.90 2.43 6.05
CA THR A 92 6.04 2.38 5.15
C THR A 92 7.07 3.44 5.46
N ARG A 93 8.30 3.22 4.98
CA ARG A 93 9.40 4.17 5.15
C ARG A 93 10.19 4.27 3.86
N PRO A 94 10.62 5.48 3.46
CA PRO A 94 11.37 5.63 2.22
C PRO A 94 12.76 4.98 2.26
N ASP A 95 13.29 4.71 3.46
CA ASP A 95 14.58 4.05 3.61
C ASP A 95 14.47 2.52 3.64
N ALA A 96 13.27 1.97 3.64
CA ALA A 96 13.05 0.53 3.55
C ALA A 96 12.94 0.12 2.08
N SER A 97 13.19 -1.17 1.78
CA SER A 97 13.04 -1.66 0.41
C SER A 97 11.57 -1.64 -0.01
N PRO A 98 11.29 -1.51 -1.33
CA PRO A 98 9.92 -1.63 -1.82
C PRO A 98 9.26 -2.93 -1.41
N GLU A 99 10.00 -4.04 -1.45
CA GLU A 99 9.47 -5.34 -1.01
C GLU A 99 9.04 -5.31 0.45
N ASP A 100 9.90 -4.78 1.32
CA ASP A 100 9.62 -4.71 2.75
C ASP A 100 8.40 -3.84 3.03
N ASN A 101 8.33 -2.65 2.42
CA ASN A 101 7.21 -1.74 2.60
C ASN A 101 5.90 -2.37 2.14
N LEU A 102 5.92 -3.00 0.97
CA LEU A 102 4.71 -3.59 0.40
C LEU A 102 4.24 -4.79 1.22
N HIS A 103 5.16 -5.64 1.67
CA HIS A 103 4.81 -6.78 2.51
C HIS A 103 4.25 -6.32 3.86
N ARG A 104 4.80 -5.26 4.45
CA ARG A 104 4.25 -4.69 5.68
C ARG A 104 2.82 -4.21 5.49
N LEU A 105 2.57 -3.52 4.37
CA LEU A 105 1.23 -3.01 4.09
C LEU A 105 0.24 -4.15 3.89
N ILE A 106 0.62 -5.17 3.12
CA ILE A 106 -0.27 -6.32 2.90
C ILE A 106 -0.61 -6.99 4.23
N ARG A 107 0.38 -7.22 5.09
CA ARG A 107 0.13 -7.82 6.41
C ARG A 107 -0.81 -6.96 7.25
N ALA A 108 -0.61 -5.64 7.22
CA ALA A 108 -1.48 -4.72 7.95
C ALA A 108 -2.92 -4.77 7.45
N LEU A 109 -3.11 -4.86 6.12
CA LEU A 109 -4.44 -4.91 5.51
C LEU A 109 -5.13 -6.26 5.73
N LEU A 110 -4.36 -7.34 5.86
CA LEU A 110 -4.91 -8.63 6.22
C LEU A 110 -5.42 -8.62 7.67
N ASP A 111 -4.74 -7.89 8.54
CA ASP A 111 -5.10 -7.77 9.94
C ASP A 111 -6.26 -6.78 10.13
N ASN A 112 -6.24 -5.68 9.39
CA ASN A 112 -7.26 -4.64 9.48
C ASN A 112 -7.47 -3.98 8.11
N PRO A 113 -8.47 -4.43 7.32
CA PRO A 113 -8.71 -3.86 5.98
C PRO A 113 -9.15 -2.40 6.01
N MET A 114 -9.55 -1.88 7.17
CA MET A 114 -9.92 -0.48 7.36
C MET A 114 -8.81 0.33 8.01
N LEU A 115 -7.56 -0.06 7.75
CA LEU A 115 -6.40 0.63 8.29
C LEU A 115 -6.54 2.15 8.10
N GLY A 116 -6.34 2.91 9.17
CA GLY A 116 -6.45 4.37 9.15
C GLY A 116 -7.87 4.89 9.32
N ALA A 117 -8.90 4.08 9.08
CA ALA A 117 -10.29 4.45 9.33
C ALA A 117 -10.73 3.77 10.61
N GLY A 118 -11.27 4.51 11.56
CA GLY A 118 -11.65 3.94 12.84
C GLY A 118 -10.48 3.72 13.79
N GLU A 119 -9.30 4.14 13.42
CA GLU A 119 -8.10 4.11 14.26
C GLU A 119 -8.06 5.32 15.19
N SER A 120 -9.16 5.94 15.40
CA SER A 120 -9.27 7.16 16.16
C SER A 120 -9.31 6.91 17.66
N ALA A 121 -8.92 5.79 18.07
CA ALA A 121 -8.94 5.47 19.50
C ALA A 121 -8.18 6.47 20.33
#